data_36f9461c4efdaedcd21eacdf76bafc50
#
_entry.id   36f9461c4efdaedcd21eacdf76bafc50
#
_cell.length_a   1.000
_cell.length_b   1.000
_cell.length_c   1.000
_cell.angle_alpha   90.00
_cell.angle_beta   90.00
_cell.angle_gamma   90.00
#
_symmetry.space_group_name_H-M   'P 1'
#
loop_
_entity.id
_entity.type
_entity.pdbx_description
1 polymer ?
#
loop_
_entity_poly.entity_id
_entity_poly.type
_entity_poly.pdbx_seq_one_letter_code
_entity_poly.pdbx_strand_id
1 'polypeptide(L)'
;MDEPEKLDGTNVSNVHHPSITPYLPSKENSTGTAILIAPGGGHQKLCLGHEGDSLAEWFADRGIAAFVMRYRLCREPDSTYTLEGDAMDDTRRAIRMVRANASKWHINPDRIGIVGFSAGGELAAYAGMNPEEGDTQSQDPIERVSSRPDFEGLIYPGKSNTFTVEPGMPPAFVAFGFDDRDDISIGMANVYLKYKAANVPCEMHVYSNAGHGFGFRPNAKTAANKWPVRMLDWLVDTKLLTRVRQSAK
;
A
#
# COMPACT_ATOMS: atom_id res chain seq x y z
N MET A 1 -27.50 14.61 -0.21
CA MET A 1 -27.23 13.18 0.15
C MET A 1 -26.26 12.68 -0.90
N ASP A 2 -25.11 12.19 -0.49
CA ASP A 2 -24.13 11.66 -1.42
C ASP A 2 -24.71 10.43 -2.12
N GLU A 3 -24.53 10.33 -3.43
CA GLU A 3 -24.92 9.13 -4.15
C GLU A 3 -24.14 7.92 -3.61
N PRO A 4 -24.72 6.71 -3.61
CA PRO A 4 -24.02 5.52 -3.13
C PRO A 4 -22.84 5.15 -4.03
N GLU A 5 -21.89 4.40 -3.48
CA GLU A 5 -20.79 3.78 -4.26
C GLU A 5 -21.36 3.01 -5.45
N LYS A 6 -20.67 3.10 -6.60
CA LYS A 6 -21.02 2.39 -7.83
C LYS A 6 -20.08 1.21 -8.01
N LEU A 7 -20.66 0.03 -8.25
CA LEU A 7 -19.91 -1.21 -8.46
C LEU A 7 -19.92 -1.56 -9.96
N ASP A 8 -18.74 -1.87 -10.51
CA ASP A 8 -18.54 -2.44 -11.83
C ASP A 8 -17.59 -3.64 -11.72
N GLY A 9 -18.17 -4.84 -11.65
CA GLY A 9 -17.43 -6.05 -11.30
C GLY A 9 -16.80 -5.92 -9.91
N THR A 10 -15.47 -5.95 -9.84
CA THR A 10 -14.70 -5.72 -8.60
C THR A 10 -14.17 -4.28 -8.50
N ASN A 11 -14.56 -3.39 -9.39
CA ASN A 11 -14.18 -1.98 -9.31
C ASN A 11 -15.25 -1.20 -8.54
N VAL A 12 -14.79 -0.20 -7.79
CA VAL A 12 -15.66 0.72 -7.03
C VAL A 12 -15.36 2.15 -7.44
N SER A 13 -16.40 2.93 -7.61
CA SER A 13 -16.33 4.38 -7.85
C SER A 13 -17.33 5.12 -6.97
N ASN A 14 -17.32 6.44 -7.01
CA ASN A 14 -18.20 7.29 -6.21
C ASN A 14 -18.03 7.07 -4.69
N VAL A 15 -16.77 7.08 -4.24
CA VAL A 15 -16.42 6.87 -2.83
C VAL A 15 -16.49 8.20 -2.07
N HIS A 16 -17.49 8.34 -1.21
CA HIS A 16 -17.68 9.52 -0.34
C HIS A 16 -17.39 9.20 1.14
N HIS A 17 -17.43 7.93 1.50
CA HIS A 17 -17.19 7.46 2.88
C HIS A 17 -15.97 6.53 2.89
N PRO A 18 -14.74 7.09 3.11
CA PRO A 18 -13.53 6.28 3.12
C PRO A 18 -13.56 5.20 4.19
N SER A 19 -13.02 4.04 3.87
CA SER A 19 -13.07 2.87 4.76
C SER A 19 -11.88 1.94 4.54
N ILE A 20 -11.66 1.02 5.51
CA ILE A 20 -10.74 -0.09 5.36
C ILE A 20 -11.46 -1.41 5.59
N THR A 21 -11.21 -2.40 4.75
CA THR A 21 -11.72 -3.77 4.90
C THR A 21 -10.61 -4.65 5.44
N PRO A 22 -10.73 -5.22 6.66
CA PRO A 22 -9.70 -6.06 7.26
C PRO A 22 -9.74 -7.49 6.72
N TYR A 23 -8.56 -8.04 6.44
CA TYR A 23 -8.27 -9.44 6.17
C TYR A 23 -7.25 -9.91 7.21
N LEU A 24 -7.71 -10.64 8.21
CA LEU A 24 -6.91 -10.96 9.38
C LEU A 24 -6.50 -12.44 9.37
N PRO A 25 -5.22 -12.76 9.64
CA PRO A 25 -4.82 -14.12 9.92
C PRO A 25 -5.46 -14.63 11.23
N SER A 26 -5.49 -15.93 11.44
CA SER A 26 -5.81 -16.44 12.77
C SER A 26 -4.78 -15.93 13.78
N LYS A 27 -5.18 -15.80 15.04
CA LYS A 27 -4.29 -15.31 16.11
C LYS A 27 -3.00 -16.11 16.21
N GLU A 28 -3.08 -17.42 16.04
CA GLU A 28 -1.95 -18.37 16.14
C GLU A 28 -0.96 -18.19 14.98
N ASN A 29 -1.43 -17.73 13.84
CA ASN A 29 -0.63 -17.53 12.63
C ASN A 29 -0.15 -16.09 12.47
N SER A 30 -0.61 -15.14 13.32
CA SER A 30 -0.22 -13.75 13.20
C SER A 30 1.28 -13.55 13.37
N THR A 31 1.89 -12.87 12.41
CA THR A 31 3.31 -12.46 12.45
C THR A 31 3.51 -11.14 13.18
N GLY A 32 2.44 -10.41 13.46
CA GLY A 32 2.46 -9.05 13.97
C GLY A 32 2.70 -7.98 12.89
N THR A 33 2.95 -8.35 11.65
CA THR A 33 3.11 -7.41 10.53
C THR A 33 1.76 -7.09 9.92
N ALA A 34 1.55 -5.82 9.53
CA ALA A 34 0.35 -5.37 8.84
C ALA A 34 0.66 -4.59 7.57
N ILE A 35 -0.23 -4.68 6.59
CA ILE A 35 -0.14 -3.97 5.32
C ILE A 35 -1.48 -3.28 5.03
N LEU A 36 -1.46 -1.96 4.89
CA LEU A 36 -2.53 -1.21 4.26
C LEU A 36 -2.36 -1.32 2.74
N ILE A 37 -3.41 -1.68 2.01
CA ILE A 37 -3.38 -1.83 0.55
C ILE A 37 -4.20 -0.69 -0.05
N ALA A 38 -3.55 0.14 -0.88
CA ALA A 38 -4.16 1.22 -1.64
C ALA A 38 -4.31 0.81 -3.11
N PRO A 39 -5.50 0.42 -3.57
CA PRO A 39 -5.73 0.03 -4.96
C PRO A 39 -5.52 1.19 -5.94
N GLY A 40 -5.15 0.87 -7.18
CA GLY A 40 -5.10 1.83 -8.28
C GLY A 40 -6.46 2.03 -8.94
N GLY A 41 -6.46 2.68 -10.08
CA GLY A 41 -7.64 3.02 -10.88
C GLY A 41 -7.68 4.48 -11.31
N GLY A 42 -6.52 5.15 -11.35
CA GLY A 42 -6.35 6.51 -11.86
C GLY A 42 -6.99 7.60 -11.02
N HIS A 43 -7.33 7.35 -9.76
CA HIS A 43 -8.17 8.21 -8.90
C HIS A 43 -9.57 8.46 -9.46
N GLN A 44 -10.04 7.61 -10.37
CA GLN A 44 -11.40 7.63 -10.93
C GLN A 44 -12.22 6.42 -10.47
N LYS A 45 -11.55 5.38 -10.03
CA LYS A 45 -12.13 4.16 -9.45
C LYS A 45 -11.09 3.45 -8.59
N LEU A 46 -11.50 2.42 -7.88
CA LEU A 46 -10.66 1.49 -7.15
C LEU A 46 -10.73 0.11 -7.79
N CYS A 47 -9.59 -0.44 -8.21
CA CYS A 47 -9.47 -1.79 -8.78
C CYS A 47 -9.35 -2.84 -7.68
N LEU A 48 -10.41 -3.04 -6.88
CA LEU A 48 -10.34 -3.84 -5.64
C LEU A 48 -9.94 -5.29 -5.85
N GLY A 49 -10.35 -5.93 -6.95
CA GLY A 49 -10.13 -7.36 -7.16
C GLY A 49 -8.65 -7.76 -7.12
N HIS A 50 -7.87 -7.31 -8.11
CA HIS A 50 -6.47 -7.72 -8.31
C HIS A 50 -5.44 -6.77 -7.69
N GLU A 51 -5.86 -5.62 -7.20
CA GLU A 51 -5.02 -4.64 -6.51
C GLU A 51 -5.48 -4.41 -5.05
N GLY A 52 -6.38 -5.26 -4.55
CA GLY A 52 -6.94 -5.20 -3.20
C GLY A 52 -7.17 -6.59 -2.64
N ASP A 53 -8.40 -7.11 -2.80
CA ASP A 53 -8.93 -8.27 -2.09
C ASP A 53 -8.10 -9.54 -2.28
N SER A 54 -7.76 -9.90 -3.54
CA SER A 54 -6.96 -11.11 -3.81
C SER A 54 -5.58 -11.07 -3.15
N LEU A 55 -4.96 -9.89 -3.11
CA LEU A 55 -3.68 -9.72 -2.43
C LEU A 55 -3.83 -9.74 -0.92
N ALA A 56 -4.89 -9.13 -0.39
CA ALA A 56 -5.17 -9.11 1.05
C ALA A 56 -5.40 -10.52 1.60
N GLU A 57 -6.20 -11.34 0.91
CA GLU A 57 -6.39 -12.76 1.23
C GLU A 57 -5.06 -13.52 1.22
N TRP A 58 -4.25 -13.30 0.17
CA TRP A 58 -2.95 -13.95 0.03
C TRP A 58 -1.98 -13.62 1.17
N PHE A 59 -1.96 -12.36 1.66
CA PHE A 59 -1.17 -11.95 2.81
C PHE A 59 -1.71 -12.52 4.12
N ALA A 60 -3.04 -12.50 4.33
CA ALA A 60 -3.68 -13.05 5.52
C ALA A 60 -3.38 -14.55 5.70
N ASP A 61 -3.42 -15.34 4.62
CA ASP A 61 -3.03 -16.76 4.60
C ASP A 61 -1.57 -16.99 5.03
N ARG A 62 -0.73 -15.94 4.99
CA ARG A 62 0.69 -15.96 5.35
C ARG A 62 1.00 -15.28 6.68
N GLY A 63 -0.05 -15.00 7.45
CA GLY A 63 0.09 -14.44 8.79
C GLY A 63 0.27 -12.92 8.84
N ILE A 64 0.09 -12.22 7.74
CA ILE A 64 0.17 -10.76 7.67
C ILE A 64 -1.25 -10.20 7.67
N ALA A 65 -1.58 -9.33 8.63
CA ALA A 65 -2.85 -8.63 8.61
C ALA A 65 -2.87 -7.64 7.43
N ALA A 66 -3.90 -7.70 6.60
CA ALA A 66 -4.04 -6.82 5.46
C ALA A 66 -5.34 -6.01 5.55
N PHE A 67 -5.29 -4.78 5.06
CA PHE A 67 -6.43 -3.86 5.10
C PHE A 67 -6.58 -3.21 3.74
N VAL A 68 -7.66 -3.51 3.02
CA VAL A 68 -7.93 -2.90 1.71
C VAL A 68 -8.62 -1.57 1.92
N MET A 69 -8.03 -0.53 1.39
CA MET A 69 -8.48 0.85 1.55
C MET A 69 -9.44 1.23 0.42
N ARG A 70 -10.53 1.92 0.79
CA ARG A 70 -11.37 2.71 -0.11
C ARG A 70 -11.16 4.17 0.26
N TYR A 71 -10.63 4.94 -0.67
CA TYR A 71 -10.33 6.36 -0.49
C TYR A 71 -11.11 7.22 -1.48
N ARG A 72 -11.31 8.48 -1.15
CA ARG A 72 -12.04 9.45 -2.00
C ARG A 72 -11.30 9.68 -3.31
N LEU A 73 -12.06 9.73 -4.39
CA LEU A 73 -11.53 9.69 -5.75
C LEU A 73 -11.50 11.10 -6.35
N CYS A 74 -10.32 11.69 -6.47
CA CYS A 74 -10.13 13.09 -6.84
C CYS A 74 -10.13 13.38 -8.35
N ARG A 75 -10.27 12.36 -9.20
CA ARG A 75 -10.31 12.52 -10.67
C ARG A 75 -11.56 11.91 -11.31
N GLU A 76 -12.59 11.61 -10.52
CA GLU A 76 -13.91 11.31 -11.05
C GLU A 76 -14.50 12.57 -11.72
N PRO A 77 -15.36 12.42 -12.73
CA PRO A 77 -16.12 13.54 -13.26
C PRO A 77 -16.85 14.28 -12.12
N ASP A 78 -16.77 15.59 -12.10
CA ASP A 78 -17.41 16.48 -11.12
C ASP A 78 -16.93 16.31 -9.67
N SER A 79 -15.85 15.53 -9.42
CA SER A 79 -15.28 15.41 -8.09
C SER A 79 -14.70 16.73 -7.60
N THR A 80 -15.03 17.09 -6.37
CA THR A 80 -14.46 18.24 -5.65
C THR A 80 -13.29 17.82 -4.73
N TYR A 81 -13.00 16.53 -4.64
CA TYR A 81 -11.91 16.01 -3.83
C TYR A 81 -10.54 16.30 -4.44
N THR A 82 -9.55 16.44 -3.59
CA THR A 82 -8.15 16.68 -3.95
C THR A 82 -7.26 15.51 -3.58
N LEU A 83 -6.13 15.36 -4.26
CA LEU A 83 -5.16 14.31 -3.96
C LEU A 83 -4.44 14.59 -2.65
N GLU A 84 -3.89 15.81 -2.52
CA GLU A 84 -3.04 16.25 -1.40
C GLU A 84 -3.84 16.47 -0.11
N GLY A 85 -5.14 16.77 -0.23
CA GLY A 85 -6.07 16.85 0.90
C GLY A 85 -6.79 15.52 1.11
N ASP A 86 -7.94 15.37 0.47
CA ASP A 86 -8.90 14.31 0.78
C ASP A 86 -8.34 12.89 0.68
N ALA A 87 -7.73 12.50 -0.44
CA ALA A 87 -7.22 11.13 -0.62
C ALA A 87 -6.01 10.85 0.29
N MET A 88 -5.18 11.87 0.55
CA MET A 88 -4.03 11.77 1.42
C MET A 88 -4.43 11.72 2.90
N ASP A 89 -5.44 12.49 3.30
CA ASP A 89 -5.99 12.48 4.66
C ASP A 89 -6.67 11.13 4.95
N ASP A 90 -7.38 10.56 3.97
CA ASP A 90 -7.92 9.20 4.07
C ASP A 90 -6.81 8.17 4.30
N THR A 91 -5.69 8.32 3.59
CA THR A 91 -4.52 7.43 3.71
C THR A 91 -3.86 7.54 5.07
N ARG A 92 -3.59 8.76 5.55
CA ARG A 92 -3.05 9.01 6.89
C ARG A 92 -3.97 8.47 7.97
N ARG A 93 -5.27 8.72 7.85
CA ARG A 93 -6.29 8.23 8.77
C ARG A 93 -6.33 6.69 8.79
N ALA A 94 -6.22 6.04 7.64
CA ALA A 94 -6.21 4.58 7.54
C ALA A 94 -4.97 3.97 8.25
N ILE A 95 -3.77 4.53 8.05
CA ILE A 95 -2.56 4.09 8.75
C ILE A 95 -2.71 4.26 10.27
N ARG A 96 -3.19 5.44 10.72
CA ARG A 96 -3.45 5.70 12.14
C ARG A 96 -4.49 4.74 12.71
N MET A 97 -5.56 4.45 11.97
CA MET A 97 -6.59 3.49 12.40
C MET A 97 -6.02 2.10 12.64
N VAL A 98 -5.16 1.61 11.74
CA VAL A 98 -4.48 0.32 11.91
C VAL A 98 -3.56 0.37 13.14
N ARG A 99 -2.76 1.43 13.30
CA ARG A 99 -1.81 1.57 14.41
C ARG A 99 -2.50 1.71 15.77
N ALA A 100 -3.53 2.53 15.88
CA ALA A 100 -4.30 2.72 17.12
C ALA A 100 -5.03 1.44 17.57
N ASN A 101 -5.41 0.57 16.64
CA ASN A 101 -6.08 -0.69 16.91
C ASN A 101 -5.15 -1.92 16.85
N ALA A 102 -3.83 -1.72 16.83
CA ALA A 102 -2.85 -2.78 16.63
C ALA A 102 -3.01 -3.95 17.63
N SER A 103 -3.23 -3.66 18.90
CA SER A 103 -3.45 -4.69 19.93
C SER A 103 -4.70 -5.54 19.67
N LYS A 104 -5.78 -4.92 19.19
CA LYS A 104 -7.04 -5.61 18.85
C LYS A 104 -6.86 -6.61 17.71
N TRP A 105 -5.96 -6.33 16.78
CA TRP A 105 -5.70 -7.15 15.60
C TRP A 105 -4.42 -7.98 15.70
N HIS A 106 -3.80 -8.03 16.88
CA HIS A 106 -2.52 -8.75 17.12
C HIS A 106 -1.39 -8.30 16.19
N ILE A 107 -1.29 -6.98 15.97
CA ILE A 107 -0.30 -6.31 15.14
C ILE A 107 0.74 -5.63 16.06
N ASN A 108 1.99 -5.63 15.63
CA ASN A 108 3.02 -4.77 16.19
C ASN A 108 2.86 -3.34 15.59
N PRO A 109 2.62 -2.29 16.39
CA PRO A 109 2.44 -0.93 15.89
C PRO A 109 3.65 -0.36 15.13
N ASP A 110 4.83 -0.98 15.26
CA ASP A 110 6.08 -0.61 14.57
C ASP A 110 6.35 -1.49 13.34
N ARG A 111 5.34 -2.22 12.83
CA ARG A 111 5.42 -3.06 11.64
C ARG A 111 4.19 -2.92 10.74
N ILE A 112 3.82 -1.69 10.46
CA ILE A 112 2.67 -1.33 9.63
C ILE A 112 3.17 -0.65 8.37
N GLY A 113 3.07 -1.33 7.23
CA GLY A 113 3.42 -0.78 5.93
C GLY A 113 2.22 -0.42 5.08
N ILE A 114 2.51 0.24 3.97
CA ILE A 114 1.53 0.51 2.92
C ILE A 114 2.01 -0.08 1.58
N VAL A 115 1.12 -0.76 0.87
CA VAL A 115 1.36 -1.22 -0.51
C VAL A 115 0.35 -0.53 -1.41
N GLY A 116 0.85 0.21 -2.39
CA GLY A 116 -0.01 0.93 -3.32
C GLY A 116 0.27 0.60 -4.78
N PHE A 117 -0.79 0.60 -5.57
CA PHE A 117 -0.76 0.28 -7.00
C PHE A 117 -1.12 1.51 -7.83
N SER A 118 -0.35 1.84 -8.87
CA SER A 118 -0.65 2.93 -9.79
C SER A 118 -1.01 4.22 -9.06
N ALA A 119 -2.25 4.70 -9.14
CA ALA A 119 -2.76 5.84 -8.37
C ALA A 119 -2.68 5.63 -6.84
N GLY A 120 -2.99 4.42 -6.35
CA GLY A 120 -2.77 4.06 -4.94
C GLY A 120 -1.29 4.00 -4.57
N GLY A 121 -0.40 3.75 -5.54
CA GLY A 121 1.05 3.84 -5.38
C GLY A 121 1.54 5.29 -5.21
N GLU A 122 0.86 6.26 -5.83
CA GLU A 122 1.09 7.69 -5.55
C GLU A 122 0.81 8.00 -4.07
N LEU A 123 -0.32 7.48 -3.53
CA LEU A 123 -0.68 7.65 -2.12
C LEU A 123 0.31 6.97 -1.17
N ALA A 124 0.77 5.76 -1.53
CA ALA A 124 1.77 5.05 -0.73
C ALA A 124 3.08 5.85 -0.64
N ALA A 125 3.61 6.31 -1.77
CA ALA A 125 4.81 7.14 -1.80
C ALA A 125 4.63 8.46 -1.03
N TYR A 126 3.50 9.13 -1.19
CA TYR A 126 3.23 10.37 -0.46
C TYR A 126 3.08 10.16 1.05
N ALA A 127 2.58 9.01 1.49
CA ALA A 127 2.49 8.69 2.92
C ALA A 127 3.87 8.59 3.57
N GLY A 128 4.87 8.03 2.87
CA GLY A 128 6.25 8.00 3.33
C GLY A 128 6.96 9.34 3.24
N MET A 129 6.65 10.13 2.21
CA MET A 129 7.23 11.47 2.01
C MET A 129 6.68 12.53 2.97
N ASN A 130 5.42 12.41 3.38
CA ASN A 130 4.69 13.43 4.15
C ASN A 130 3.97 12.82 5.36
N PRO A 131 4.69 12.09 6.24
CA PRO A 131 4.08 11.56 7.45
C PRO A 131 3.76 12.70 8.42
N GLU A 132 2.74 12.47 9.23
CA GLU A 132 2.40 13.37 10.33
C GLU A 132 2.54 12.64 11.66
N GLU A 133 3.13 13.32 12.64
CA GLU A 133 3.15 12.82 14.00
C GLU A 133 1.74 12.85 14.62
N GLY A 134 1.53 12.03 15.66
CA GLY A 134 0.26 12.02 16.35
C GLY A 134 0.10 13.25 17.26
N ASP A 135 -1.12 13.77 17.34
CA ASP A 135 -1.50 14.76 18.35
C ASP A 135 -1.93 14.06 19.64
N THR A 136 -1.03 13.93 20.60
CA THR A 136 -1.28 13.25 21.88
C THR A 136 -2.40 13.88 22.71
N GLN A 137 -2.81 15.12 22.40
CA GLN A 137 -3.89 15.84 23.07
C GLN A 137 -5.24 15.74 22.35
N SER A 138 -5.27 15.12 21.17
CA SER A 138 -6.51 14.94 20.40
C SER A 138 -7.58 14.20 21.22
N GLN A 139 -8.83 14.62 21.10
CA GLN A 139 -9.97 13.89 21.66
C GLN A 139 -10.24 12.58 20.91
N ASP A 140 -9.85 12.48 19.65
CA ASP A 140 -9.91 11.26 18.87
C ASP A 140 -8.64 10.41 19.11
N PRO A 141 -8.75 9.21 19.72
CA PRO A 141 -7.59 8.37 20.01
C PRO A 141 -6.84 7.92 18.75
N ILE A 142 -7.48 7.91 17.57
CA ILE A 142 -6.83 7.55 16.31
C ILE A 142 -5.84 8.65 15.88
N GLU A 143 -6.14 9.91 16.14
CA GLU A 143 -5.25 11.02 15.81
C GLU A 143 -4.04 11.14 16.74
N ARG A 144 -3.97 10.36 17.83
CA ARG A 144 -2.85 10.40 18.78
C ARG A 144 -1.60 9.66 18.32
N VAL A 145 -1.69 8.88 17.23
CA VAL A 145 -0.57 8.06 16.72
C VAL A 145 -0.09 8.57 15.37
N SER A 146 1.17 8.30 15.06
CA SER A 146 1.79 8.72 13.78
C SER A 146 1.14 8.05 12.58
N SER A 147 1.02 8.80 11.48
CA SER A 147 0.60 8.30 10.16
C SER A 147 1.77 7.72 9.34
N ARG A 148 3.01 7.72 9.87
CA ARG A 148 4.18 7.25 9.14
C ARG A 148 4.10 5.73 8.92
N PRO A 149 4.18 5.25 7.67
CA PRO A 149 4.33 3.82 7.43
C PRO A 149 5.74 3.35 7.85
N ASP A 150 5.88 2.10 8.30
CA ASP A 150 7.18 1.53 8.69
C ASP A 150 7.92 0.95 7.48
N PHE A 151 7.23 0.70 6.38
CA PHE A 151 7.76 0.32 5.08
C PHE A 151 6.76 0.60 3.96
N GLU A 152 7.25 0.63 2.72
CA GLU A 152 6.44 0.91 1.54
C GLU A 152 6.59 -0.17 0.47
N GLY A 153 5.49 -0.53 -0.19
CA GLY A 153 5.45 -1.28 -1.42
C GLY A 153 4.92 -0.40 -2.56
N LEU A 154 5.78 -0.01 -3.47
CA LEU A 154 5.48 0.89 -4.58
C LEU A 154 5.34 0.09 -5.87
N ILE A 155 4.10 -0.26 -6.23
CA ILE A 155 3.82 -1.13 -7.38
C ILE A 155 3.33 -0.27 -8.55
N TYR A 156 4.22 -0.08 -9.54
CA TYR A 156 4.02 0.77 -10.73
C TYR A 156 3.30 2.11 -10.45
N PRO A 157 3.72 2.90 -9.45
CA PRO A 157 3.07 4.16 -9.13
C PRO A 157 3.22 5.17 -10.27
N GLY A 158 2.17 5.96 -10.49
CA GLY A 158 2.26 7.13 -11.37
C GLY A 158 3.06 8.27 -10.75
N LYS A 159 3.27 9.34 -11.52
CA LYS A 159 3.88 10.59 -11.06
C LYS A 159 5.23 10.45 -10.33
N SER A 160 6.03 9.45 -10.66
CA SER A 160 7.33 9.17 -10.04
C SER A 160 8.30 10.36 -10.04
N ASN A 161 8.14 11.29 -11.01
CA ASN A 161 8.92 12.51 -11.09
C ASN A 161 8.70 13.48 -9.91
N THR A 162 7.58 13.35 -9.20
CA THR A 162 7.27 14.17 -8.02
C THR A 162 7.80 13.56 -6.71
N PHE A 163 8.28 12.31 -6.75
CA PHE A 163 8.76 11.64 -5.55
C PHE A 163 10.11 12.18 -5.12
N THR A 164 10.22 12.55 -3.85
CA THR A 164 11.45 12.90 -3.16
C THR A 164 11.81 11.79 -2.19
N VAL A 165 13.08 11.61 -1.90
CA VAL A 165 13.54 10.66 -0.89
C VAL A 165 14.55 11.35 0.00
N GLU A 166 14.25 11.40 1.29
CA GLU A 166 15.07 12.01 2.32
C GLU A 166 15.61 10.93 3.29
N PRO A 167 16.76 11.17 3.92
CA PRO A 167 17.26 10.27 4.96
C PRO A 167 16.23 10.04 6.07
N GLY A 168 16.04 8.77 6.46
CA GLY A 168 15.08 8.40 7.51
C GLY A 168 13.67 8.09 7.00
N MET A 169 13.40 8.22 5.71
CA MET A 169 12.17 7.73 5.11
C MET A 169 12.02 6.21 5.28
N PRO A 170 10.80 5.66 5.17
CA PRO A 170 10.58 4.22 5.22
C PRO A 170 11.37 3.47 4.13
N PRO A 171 11.90 2.27 4.41
CA PRO A 171 12.45 1.41 3.37
C PRO A 171 11.37 1.01 2.37
N ALA A 172 11.74 0.84 1.10
CA ALA A 172 10.81 0.58 0.02
C ALA A 172 11.09 -0.71 -0.74
N PHE A 173 10.01 -1.41 -1.11
CA PHE A 173 9.99 -2.44 -2.13
C PHE A 173 9.33 -1.88 -3.39
N VAL A 174 10.02 -1.90 -4.52
CA VAL A 174 9.56 -1.30 -5.78
C VAL A 174 9.39 -2.40 -6.84
N ALA A 175 8.26 -2.42 -7.53
CA ALA A 175 8.02 -3.36 -8.64
C ALA A 175 7.25 -2.71 -9.79
N PHE A 176 7.74 -2.88 -11.02
CA PHE A 176 7.10 -2.35 -12.21
C PHE A 176 7.45 -3.17 -13.47
N GLY A 177 6.71 -2.95 -14.55
CA GLY A 177 6.95 -3.58 -15.85
C GLY A 177 7.94 -2.80 -16.70
N PHE A 178 8.74 -3.52 -17.50
CA PHE A 178 9.63 -2.90 -18.50
C PHE A 178 8.84 -2.20 -19.60
N ASP A 179 7.69 -2.80 -20.00
CA ASP A 179 6.80 -2.27 -21.03
C ASP A 179 5.75 -1.28 -20.49
N ASP A 180 5.93 -0.77 -19.27
CA ASP A 180 5.10 0.29 -18.71
C ASP A 180 5.48 1.66 -19.30
N ARG A 181 4.62 2.67 -19.11
CA ARG A 181 4.89 4.05 -19.55
C ARG A 181 6.22 4.57 -18.99
N ASP A 182 6.88 5.44 -19.74
CA ASP A 182 8.19 6.00 -19.36
C ASP A 182 8.20 6.71 -18.01
N ASP A 183 7.09 7.38 -17.65
CA ASP A 183 6.94 8.00 -16.33
C ASP A 183 6.95 6.99 -15.17
N ILE A 184 6.73 5.71 -15.47
CA ILE A 184 6.81 4.59 -14.53
C ILE A 184 8.11 3.81 -14.73
N SER A 185 8.35 3.27 -15.92
CA SER A 185 9.48 2.38 -16.17
C SER A 185 10.84 3.08 -15.98
N ILE A 186 11.02 4.25 -16.55
CA ILE A 186 12.21 5.08 -16.35
C ILE A 186 12.13 5.83 -15.02
N GLY A 187 10.96 6.38 -14.71
CA GLY A 187 10.74 7.18 -13.52
C GLY A 187 11.01 6.44 -12.23
N MET A 188 10.54 5.20 -12.08
CA MET A 188 10.78 4.41 -10.87
C MET A 188 12.21 3.90 -10.74
N ALA A 189 12.94 3.70 -11.86
CA ALA A 189 14.38 3.46 -11.81
C ALA A 189 15.11 4.68 -11.22
N ASN A 190 14.71 5.89 -11.59
CA ASN A 190 15.25 7.12 -10.99
C ASN A 190 14.87 7.28 -9.52
N VAL A 191 13.67 6.85 -9.12
CA VAL A 191 13.25 6.82 -7.69
C VAL A 191 14.17 5.89 -6.89
N TYR A 192 14.50 4.70 -7.41
CA TYR A 192 15.50 3.84 -6.77
C TYR A 192 16.84 4.55 -6.53
N LEU A 193 17.32 5.31 -7.53
CA LEU A 193 18.56 6.08 -7.38
C LEU A 193 18.46 7.15 -6.28
N LYS A 194 17.31 7.77 -6.10
CA LYS A 194 17.04 8.70 -4.99
C LYS A 194 17.10 7.98 -3.62
N TYR A 195 16.49 6.79 -3.49
CA TYR A 195 16.60 5.95 -2.28
C TYR A 195 18.05 5.62 -1.98
N LYS A 196 18.82 5.22 -3.00
CA LYS A 196 20.24 4.92 -2.86
C LYS A 196 21.06 6.14 -2.42
N ALA A 197 20.80 7.31 -3.00
CA ALA A 197 21.47 8.56 -2.64
C ALA A 197 21.16 9.02 -1.21
N ALA A 198 19.92 8.84 -0.76
CA ALA A 198 19.48 9.15 0.60
C ALA A 198 19.92 8.10 1.65
N ASN A 199 20.60 7.03 1.23
CA ASN A 199 20.95 5.88 2.09
C ASN A 199 19.75 5.24 2.81
N VAL A 200 18.59 5.20 2.13
CA VAL A 200 17.38 4.52 2.57
C VAL A 200 17.31 3.17 1.85
N PRO A 201 17.13 2.04 2.57
CA PRO A 201 17.04 0.72 1.94
C PRO A 201 15.91 0.63 0.92
N CYS A 202 16.23 0.12 -0.27
CA CYS A 202 15.26 -0.08 -1.34
C CYS A 202 15.59 -1.32 -2.15
N GLU A 203 14.61 -2.20 -2.37
CA GLU A 203 14.71 -3.33 -3.28
C GLU A 203 13.84 -3.07 -4.51
N MET A 204 14.37 -3.29 -5.71
CA MET A 204 13.68 -2.99 -6.97
C MET A 204 13.59 -4.21 -7.88
N HIS A 205 12.40 -4.48 -8.42
CA HIS A 205 12.13 -5.54 -9.38
C HIS A 205 11.54 -4.97 -10.67
N VAL A 206 12.20 -5.22 -11.80
CA VAL A 206 11.74 -4.87 -13.13
C VAL A 206 11.40 -6.14 -13.89
N TYR A 207 10.15 -6.26 -14.34
CA TYR A 207 9.67 -7.44 -15.06
C TYR A 207 9.67 -7.18 -16.57
N SER A 208 10.58 -7.83 -17.28
CA SER A 208 10.85 -7.60 -18.71
C SER A 208 9.66 -7.88 -19.64
N ASN A 209 8.67 -8.62 -19.19
CA ASN A 209 7.49 -9.00 -19.98
C ASN A 209 6.22 -8.63 -19.21
N ALA A 210 6.14 -7.38 -18.77
CA ALA A 210 4.99 -6.83 -18.09
C ALA A 210 4.82 -5.35 -18.43
N GLY A 211 3.57 -4.95 -18.65
CA GLY A 211 3.15 -3.55 -18.75
C GLY A 211 2.45 -3.10 -17.48
N HIS A 212 1.61 -2.06 -17.60
CA HIS A 212 0.87 -1.48 -16.49
C HIS A 212 -0.24 -2.39 -15.96
N GLY A 213 -0.52 -2.33 -14.65
CA GLY A 213 -1.72 -2.93 -14.07
C GLY A 213 -1.67 -4.44 -13.92
N PHE A 214 -0.48 -5.06 -13.77
CA PHE A 214 -0.40 -6.50 -13.57
C PHE A 214 -1.00 -6.95 -12.23
N GLY A 215 -0.98 -6.13 -11.18
CA GLY A 215 -1.57 -6.42 -9.89
C GLY A 215 -1.14 -7.76 -9.28
N PHE A 216 -2.07 -8.41 -8.61
CA PHE A 216 -1.92 -9.81 -8.17
C PHE A 216 -3.16 -10.62 -8.57
N ARG A 217 -2.94 -11.69 -9.32
CA ARG A 217 -3.99 -12.63 -9.76
C ARG A 217 -3.59 -14.05 -9.38
N PRO A 218 -4.25 -14.70 -8.40
CA PRO A 218 -3.81 -15.96 -7.79
C PRO A 218 -3.43 -17.07 -8.79
N ASN A 219 -4.11 -17.11 -9.95
CA ASN A 219 -3.92 -18.15 -10.96
C ASN A 219 -2.98 -17.75 -12.12
N ALA A 220 -2.46 -16.53 -12.13
CA ALA A 220 -1.56 -16.09 -13.19
C ALA A 220 -0.15 -16.66 -12.99
N LYS A 221 0.40 -17.22 -14.09
CA LYS A 221 1.72 -17.89 -14.09
C LYS A 221 2.86 -16.99 -14.57
N THR A 222 2.64 -15.68 -14.67
CA THR A 222 3.66 -14.73 -15.12
C THR A 222 4.71 -14.48 -14.04
N ALA A 223 5.92 -14.10 -14.44
CA ALA A 223 6.97 -13.72 -13.49
C ALA A 223 6.55 -12.51 -12.65
N ALA A 224 5.90 -11.52 -13.26
CA ALA A 224 5.39 -10.35 -12.55
C ALA A 224 4.43 -10.71 -11.41
N ASN A 225 3.58 -11.72 -11.60
CA ASN A 225 2.63 -12.14 -10.56
C ASN A 225 3.29 -12.76 -9.30
N LYS A 226 4.60 -13.00 -9.34
CA LYS A 226 5.37 -13.51 -8.19
C LYS A 226 5.96 -12.41 -7.31
N TRP A 227 5.72 -11.15 -7.62
CA TRP A 227 6.25 -10.03 -6.84
C TRP A 227 5.89 -10.10 -5.34
N PRO A 228 4.67 -10.58 -4.91
CA PRO A 228 4.38 -10.64 -3.49
C PRO A 228 5.30 -11.62 -2.73
N VAL A 229 5.75 -12.70 -3.40
CA VAL A 229 6.73 -13.63 -2.81
C VAL A 229 8.09 -12.94 -2.61
N ARG A 230 8.53 -12.12 -3.57
CA ARG A 230 9.76 -11.33 -3.43
C ARG A 230 9.64 -10.29 -2.30
N MET A 231 8.49 -9.65 -2.19
CA MET A 231 8.22 -8.74 -1.08
C MET A 231 8.25 -9.44 0.28
N LEU A 232 7.73 -10.68 0.39
CA LEU A 232 7.86 -11.45 1.63
C LEU A 232 9.32 -11.75 1.98
N ASP A 233 10.14 -12.16 1.00
CA ASP A 233 11.56 -12.42 1.22
C ASP A 233 12.24 -11.13 1.74
N TRP A 234 11.98 -10.00 1.09
CA TRP A 234 12.50 -8.69 1.50
C TRP A 234 12.04 -8.28 2.91
N LEU A 235 10.76 -8.48 3.26
CA LEU A 235 10.26 -8.18 4.61
C LEU A 235 10.94 -9.03 5.69
N VAL A 236 11.31 -10.27 5.38
CA VAL A 236 12.08 -11.15 6.28
C VAL A 236 13.52 -10.64 6.44
N ASP A 237 14.17 -10.31 5.33
CA ASP A 237 15.57 -9.84 5.33
C ASP A 237 15.72 -8.51 6.06
N THR A 238 14.72 -7.65 5.97
CA THR A 238 14.66 -6.36 6.69
C THR A 238 14.12 -6.45 8.11
N LYS A 239 13.78 -7.66 8.59
CA LYS A 239 13.23 -7.93 9.94
C LYS A 239 11.85 -7.29 10.21
N LEU A 240 11.17 -6.87 9.17
CA LEU A 240 9.79 -6.36 9.23
C LEU A 240 8.76 -7.49 9.28
N LEU A 241 9.17 -8.69 8.92
CA LEU A 241 8.36 -9.91 9.01
C LEU A 241 9.13 -11.00 9.79
N THR A 242 8.48 -11.57 10.79
CA THR A 242 8.98 -12.76 11.46
C THR A 242 8.32 -13.99 10.83
N ARG A 243 9.09 -14.90 10.23
CA ARG A 243 8.52 -16.15 9.68
C ARG A 243 7.84 -16.95 10.80
N VAL A 244 6.56 -17.23 10.66
CA VAL A 244 5.90 -18.25 11.48
C VAL A 244 6.57 -19.57 11.16
N ARG A 245 7.06 -20.28 12.18
CA ARG A 245 7.57 -21.65 11.99
C ARG A 245 6.40 -22.49 11.47
N GLN A 246 6.43 -22.86 10.20
CA GLN A 246 5.54 -23.90 9.72
C GLN A 246 5.88 -25.16 10.56
N SER A 247 4.94 -25.56 11.40
CA SER A 247 5.02 -26.89 12.02
C SER A 247 5.08 -27.88 10.86
N ALA A 248 6.21 -28.57 10.73
CA ALA A 248 6.37 -29.63 9.77
C ALA A 248 5.21 -30.63 9.97
N LYS A 249 4.35 -30.74 8.94
CA LYS A 249 3.37 -31.80 8.85
C LYS A 249 4.02 -33.01 8.21
#